data_7bed1cda3e5b3dcd451ce61fc6e64e28
#
_entry.id   7bed1cda3e5b3dcd451ce61fc6e64e28
#
_cell.length_a   1.000
_cell.length_b   1.000
_cell.length_c   1.000
_cell.angle_alpha   90.00
_cell.angle_beta   90.00
_cell.angle_gamma   90.00
#
_symmetry.space_group_name_H-M   'P 1'
#
loop_
_entity.id
_entity.type
_entity.pdbx_description
1 polymer ?
#
loop_
_entity_poly.entity_id
_entity_poly.type
_entity_poly.pdbx_seq_one_letter_code
_entity_poly.pdbx_strand_id
1 'polypeptide(L)'
;MSYLIPTVIEKSTFGERAYDIYSRLLKERIVFLGDVIDDSLANIIIAQLLFLESEDKEKDIKLYINSPGGSVTAGMAVFDTMQYVKPDVSTIVIGSASSMAAVILSAGAKGKRFALPNSEVMIHQVMGGAEGQATDIKIRAEHILKIRDRINDILAKSTGQPLAKIQKDTDRDFFMNAEEAKTYGIIDKIIK
;
A
#
# COMPACT_ATOMS: atom_id res chain seq x y z
N MET A 1 3.91 23.23 1.06
CA MET A 1 4.89 23.57 2.13
C MET A 1 5.85 22.39 2.27
N SER A 2 7.15 22.62 2.18
CA SER A 2 8.11 21.55 2.45
C SER A 2 8.28 21.44 3.97
N TYR A 3 7.93 20.30 4.55
CA TYR A 3 8.18 20.05 5.96
C TYR A 3 9.66 19.74 6.20
N LEU A 4 10.20 20.27 7.28
CA LEU A 4 11.56 19.94 7.70
C LEU A 4 11.58 18.48 8.18
N ILE A 5 12.37 17.63 7.51
CA ILE A 5 12.58 16.25 7.94
C ILE A 5 13.60 16.27 9.09
N PRO A 6 13.26 15.76 10.29
CA PRO A 6 14.18 15.78 11.44
C PRO A 6 15.40 14.91 11.19
N THR A 7 16.56 15.38 11.67
CA THR A 7 17.80 14.62 11.69
C THR A 7 18.05 14.05 13.09
N VAL A 8 18.43 12.78 13.16
CA VAL A 8 18.82 12.08 14.39
C VAL A 8 20.30 11.73 14.34
N ILE A 9 20.99 11.87 15.48
CA ILE A 9 22.40 11.53 15.61
C ILE A 9 22.51 10.20 16.37
N GLU A 10 23.09 9.20 15.74
CA GLU A 10 23.39 7.91 16.35
C GLU A 10 24.87 7.90 16.78
N LYS A 11 25.11 7.61 18.06
CA LYS A 11 26.46 7.46 18.62
C LYS A 11 26.87 6.00 18.59
N SER A 12 28.03 5.71 18.06
CA SER A 12 28.63 4.37 18.06
C SER A 12 30.08 4.43 18.53
N THR A 13 30.67 3.27 18.74
CA THR A 13 32.13 3.15 19.07
C THR A 13 33.03 3.69 17.95
N PHE A 14 32.51 3.85 16.73
CA PHE A 14 33.23 4.38 15.57
C PHE A 14 32.95 5.86 15.29
N GLY A 15 32.22 6.55 16.17
CA GLY A 15 31.88 7.97 16.03
C GLY A 15 30.37 8.25 15.93
N GLU A 16 30.05 9.47 15.56
CA GLU A 16 28.67 9.94 15.42
C GLU A 16 28.27 9.92 13.93
N ARG A 17 27.03 9.45 13.65
CA ARG A 17 26.44 9.48 12.30
C ARG A 17 25.09 10.18 12.36
N ALA A 18 24.88 11.12 11.46
CA ALA A 18 23.60 11.79 11.27
C ALA A 18 22.77 11.06 10.20
N TYR A 19 21.50 10.83 10.50
CA TYR A 19 20.50 10.27 9.58
C TYR A 19 19.27 11.17 9.59
N ASP A 20 18.59 11.32 8.47
CA ASP A 20 17.20 11.73 8.52
C ASP A 20 16.35 10.63 9.18
N ILE A 21 15.16 10.99 9.70
CA ILE A 21 14.34 10.04 10.46
C ILE A 21 13.92 8.83 9.63
N TYR A 22 13.61 8.99 8.34
CA TYR A 22 13.20 7.89 7.47
C TYR A 22 14.36 6.94 7.19
N SER A 23 15.55 7.47 6.91
CA SER A 23 16.77 6.65 6.75
C SER A 23 17.11 5.89 8.03
N ARG A 24 16.88 6.49 9.21
CA ARG A 24 17.09 5.80 10.48
C ARG A 24 16.08 4.66 10.70
N LEU A 25 14.82 4.89 10.38
CA LEU A 25 13.76 3.88 10.47
C LEU A 25 13.94 2.76 9.44
N LEU A 26 14.47 3.06 8.25
CA LEU A 26 14.79 2.05 7.24
C LEU A 26 15.79 1.01 7.75
N LYS A 27 16.74 1.39 8.60
CA LYS A 27 17.64 0.44 9.29
C LYS A 27 16.91 -0.58 10.16
N GLU A 28 15.72 -0.20 10.68
CA GLU A 28 14.83 -1.09 11.44
C GLU A 28 13.81 -1.80 10.52
N ARG A 29 14.06 -1.76 9.20
CA ARG A 29 13.23 -2.36 8.16
C ARG A 29 11.82 -1.76 8.09
N ILE A 30 11.69 -0.48 8.42
CA ILE A 30 10.43 0.28 8.40
C ILE A 30 10.42 1.18 7.18
N VAL A 31 9.38 1.02 6.36
CA VAL A 31 9.09 1.78 5.14
C VAL A 31 7.76 2.51 5.31
N PHE A 32 7.63 3.71 4.76
CA PHE A 32 6.39 4.50 4.81
C PHE A 32 5.79 4.72 3.43
N LEU A 33 4.50 4.43 3.32
CA LEU A 33 3.60 4.86 2.24
C LEU A 33 2.69 5.94 2.82
N GLY A 34 3.18 7.18 2.86
CA GLY A 34 2.58 8.29 3.61
C GLY A 34 2.01 9.43 2.77
N ASP A 35 1.83 9.25 1.46
CA ASP A 35 1.35 10.29 0.55
C ASP A 35 0.52 9.68 -0.59
N VAL A 36 0.09 10.52 -1.55
CA VAL A 36 -0.55 10.08 -2.81
C VAL A 36 0.42 9.17 -3.57
N ILE A 37 -0.08 8.04 -4.04
CA ILE A 37 0.70 7.08 -4.81
C ILE A 37 0.89 7.61 -6.24
N ASP A 38 2.10 8.03 -6.53
CA ASP A 38 2.58 8.38 -7.87
C ASP A 38 3.82 7.54 -8.23
N ASP A 39 4.36 7.75 -9.43
CA ASP A 39 5.53 7.01 -9.90
C ASP A 39 6.77 7.29 -9.03
N SER A 40 6.92 8.50 -8.50
CA SER A 40 8.06 8.89 -7.66
C SER A 40 8.05 8.16 -6.33
N LEU A 41 6.91 8.18 -5.63
CA LEU A 41 6.73 7.48 -4.36
C LEU A 41 6.86 5.96 -4.54
N ALA A 42 6.25 5.42 -5.60
CA ALA A 42 6.34 4.00 -5.91
C ALA A 42 7.79 3.55 -6.12
N ASN A 43 8.57 4.29 -6.92
CA ASN A 43 9.98 3.99 -7.17
C ASN A 43 10.82 4.03 -5.87
N ILE A 44 10.56 4.99 -4.98
CA ILE A 44 11.23 5.06 -3.67
C ILE A 44 10.92 3.84 -2.82
N ILE A 45 9.64 3.44 -2.72
CA ILE A 45 9.22 2.27 -1.94
C ILE A 45 9.83 0.99 -2.53
N ILE A 46 9.77 0.82 -3.85
CA ILE A 46 10.35 -0.33 -4.56
C ILE A 46 11.86 -0.44 -4.27
N ALA A 47 12.58 0.68 -4.39
CA ALA A 47 14.01 0.70 -4.10
C ALA A 47 14.32 0.30 -2.65
N GLN A 48 13.51 0.75 -1.68
CA GLN A 48 13.65 0.37 -0.27
C GLN A 48 13.35 -1.12 -0.05
N LEU A 49 12.31 -1.68 -0.66
CA LEU A 49 11.99 -3.10 -0.56
C LEU A 49 13.14 -3.97 -1.10
N LEU A 50 13.67 -3.64 -2.29
CA LEU A 50 14.78 -4.36 -2.91
C LEU A 50 16.08 -4.22 -2.09
N PHE A 51 16.36 -3.04 -1.55
CA PHE A 51 17.49 -2.81 -0.66
C PHE A 51 17.39 -3.67 0.60
N LEU A 52 16.23 -3.68 1.27
CA LEU A 52 16.01 -4.46 2.48
C LEU A 52 16.07 -5.98 2.23
N GLU A 53 15.61 -6.45 1.07
CA GLU A 53 15.81 -7.83 0.66
C GLU A 53 17.30 -8.18 0.50
N SER A 54 18.10 -7.27 -0.08
CA SER A 54 19.53 -7.49 -0.26
C SER A 54 20.31 -7.58 1.06
N GLU A 55 19.84 -6.84 2.09
CA GLU A 55 20.43 -6.84 3.42
C GLU A 55 20.12 -8.11 4.22
N ASP A 56 18.87 -8.56 4.19
CA ASP A 56 18.43 -9.76 4.92
C ASP A 56 17.15 -10.31 4.30
N LYS A 57 17.22 -11.54 3.80
CA LYS A 57 16.11 -12.20 3.10
C LYS A 57 15.09 -12.87 4.03
N GLU A 58 15.41 -13.00 5.32
CA GLU A 58 14.59 -13.74 6.28
C GLU A 58 13.79 -12.83 7.21
N LYS A 59 14.26 -11.60 7.43
CA LYS A 59 13.58 -10.67 8.34
C LYS A 59 12.47 -9.90 7.63
N ASP A 60 11.32 -9.82 8.28
CA ASP A 60 10.17 -9.07 7.79
C ASP A 60 10.48 -7.59 7.49
N ILE A 61 9.79 -7.05 6.49
CA ILE A 61 9.74 -5.63 6.20
C ILE A 61 8.40 -5.09 6.71
N LYS A 62 8.42 -3.94 7.38
CA LYS A 62 7.21 -3.28 7.91
C LYS A 62 6.85 -2.09 7.04
N LEU A 63 5.74 -2.17 6.32
CA LEU A 63 5.20 -1.08 5.50
C LEU A 63 4.07 -0.37 6.25
N TYR A 64 4.37 0.83 6.75
CA TYR A 64 3.37 1.70 7.39
C TYR A 64 2.64 2.53 6.33
N ILE A 65 1.31 2.53 6.42
CA ILE A 65 0.42 3.12 5.41
C ILE A 65 -0.44 4.22 6.02
N ASN A 66 -0.37 5.40 5.40
CA ASN A 66 -1.27 6.53 5.62
C ASN A 66 -1.42 7.29 4.30
N SER A 67 -2.29 6.79 3.42
CA SER A 67 -2.35 7.25 2.03
C SER A 67 -3.80 7.26 1.50
N PRO A 68 -4.17 8.30 0.76
CA PRO A 68 -5.46 8.36 0.06
C PRO A 68 -5.52 7.44 -1.18
N GLY A 69 -4.44 6.74 -1.52
CA GLY A 69 -4.31 6.00 -2.77
C GLY A 69 -3.67 6.85 -3.87
N GLY A 70 -3.99 6.56 -5.13
CA GLY A 70 -3.43 7.28 -6.28
C GLY A 70 -3.34 6.44 -7.54
N SER A 71 -2.25 6.57 -8.30
CA SER A 71 -2.04 5.87 -9.57
C SER A 71 -2.08 4.35 -9.39
N VAL A 72 -3.00 3.70 -10.11
CA VAL A 72 -3.12 2.24 -10.08
C VAL A 72 -1.84 1.57 -10.63
N THR A 73 -1.27 2.10 -11.70
CA THR A 73 -0.05 1.53 -12.32
C THR A 73 1.13 1.59 -11.34
N ALA A 74 1.34 2.74 -10.71
CA ALA A 74 2.38 2.94 -9.70
C ALA A 74 2.16 2.03 -8.48
N GLY A 75 0.92 1.94 -7.99
CA GLY A 75 0.59 1.07 -6.86
C GLY A 75 0.71 -0.42 -7.18
N MET A 76 0.39 -0.84 -8.42
CA MET A 76 0.61 -2.22 -8.84
C MET A 76 2.09 -2.58 -8.92
N ALA A 77 2.97 -1.64 -9.27
CA ALA A 77 4.41 -1.88 -9.23
C ALA A 77 4.90 -2.14 -7.80
N VAL A 78 4.38 -1.39 -6.81
CA VAL A 78 4.66 -1.66 -5.38
C VAL A 78 4.08 -3.01 -4.96
N PHE A 79 2.81 -3.29 -5.32
CA PHE A 79 2.14 -4.55 -5.02
C PHE A 79 2.95 -5.76 -5.53
N ASP A 80 3.32 -5.75 -6.81
CA ASP A 80 4.06 -6.85 -7.42
C ASP A 80 5.46 -7.00 -6.78
N THR A 81 6.12 -5.89 -6.43
CA THR A 81 7.41 -5.94 -5.71
C THR A 81 7.26 -6.55 -4.32
N MET A 82 6.19 -6.22 -3.58
CA MET A 82 5.90 -6.86 -2.28
C MET A 82 5.72 -8.37 -2.40
N GLN A 83 5.16 -8.86 -3.52
CA GLN A 83 5.00 -10.29 -3.77
C GLN A 83 6.28 -10.96 -4.30
N TYR A 84 7.19 -10.18 -4.90
CA TYR A 84 8.42 -10.66 -5.51
C TYR A 84 9.55 -10.84 -4.49
N VAL A 85 9.71 -9.92 -3.54
CA VAL A 85 10.76 -9.99 -2.53
C VAL A 85 10.57 -11.19 -1.59
N LYS A 86 11.65 -11.78 -1.13
CA LYS A 86 11.61 -12.97 -0.25
C LYS A 86 11.12 -12.68 1.17
N PRO A 87 11.55 -11.57 1.82
CA PRO A 87 11.03 -11.22 3.13
C PRO A 87 9.51 -11.04 3.11
N ASP A 88 8.82 -11.48 4.15
CA ASP A 88 7.43 -11.14 4.35
C ASP A 88 7.28 -9.61 4.52
N VAL A 89 6.39 -9.01 3.73
CA VAL A 89 6.03 -7.61 3.92
C VAL A 89 4.80 -7.51 4.82
N SER A 90 5.02 -7.06 6.04
CA SER A 90 3.94 -6.75 6.99
C SER A 90 3.39 -5.37 6.70
N THR A 91 2.07 -5.22 6.60
CA THR A 91 1.40 -3.93 6.33
C THR A 91 0.67 -3.42 7.55
N ILE A 92 0.81 -2.14 7.86
CA ILE A 92 0.21 -1.50 9.03
C ILE A 92 -0.45 -0.18 8.63
N VAL A 93 -1.77 -0.09 8.66
CA VAL A 93 -2.45 1.20 8.48
C VAL A 93 -2.46 2.00 9.78
N ILE A 94 -1.94 3.26 9.73
CA ILE A 94 -1.79 4.15 10.89
C ILE A 94 -2.68 5.40 10.84
N GLY A 95 -3.50 5.54 9.86
CA GLY A 95 -4.43 6.64 9.67
C GLY A 95 -5.47 6.21 8.66
N SER A 96 -5.19 6.40 7.39
CA SER A 96 -6.07 5.97 6.31
C SER A 96 -5.35 5.11 5.27
N ALA A 97 -6.03 4.10 4.76
CA ALA A 97 -5.62 3.38 3.55
C ALA A 97 -6.80 3.36 2.58
N SER A 98 -6.78 4.25 1.59
CA SER A 98 -7.90 4.40 0.66
C SER A 98 -7.51 3.99 -0.75
N SER A 99 -8.48 3.46 -1.52
CA SER A 99 -8.30 3.16 -2.95
C SER A 99 -7.12 2.21 -3.18
N MET A 100 -6.14 2.59 -4.00
CA MET A 100 -4.95 1.76 -4.26
C MET A 100 -4.12 1.45 -3.00
N ALA A 101 -4.13 2.32 -1.99
CA ALA A 101 -3.46 2.06 -0.72
C ALA A 101 -4.15 0.93 0.08
N ALA A 102 -5.47 0.77 -0.02
CA ALA A 102 -6.18 -0.37 0.55
C ALA A 102 -5.82 -1.69 -0.14
N VAL A 103 -5.57 -1.66 -1.46
CA VAL A 103 -5.08 -2.83 -2.21
C VAL A 103 -3.68 -3.22 -1.72
N ILE A 104 -2.76 -2.26 -1.56
CA ILE A 104 -1.42 -2.50 -1.01
C ILE A 104 -1.50 -3.01 0.44
N LEU A 105 -2.39 -2.45 1.28
CA LEU A 105 -2.63 -2.94 2.65
C LEU A 105 -3.02 -4.42 2.64
N SER A 106 -3.96 -4.80 1.76
CA SER A 106 -4.45 -6.17 1.63
C SER A 106 -3.41 -7.16 1.08
N ALA A 107 -2.34 -6.63 0.45
CA ALA A 107 -1.23 -7.40 -0.15
C ALA A 107 -0.17 -7.85 0.86
N GLY A 108 -0.24 -7.37 2.10
CA GLY A 108 0.66 -7.82 3.17
C GLY A 108 0.61 -9.32 3.39
N ALA A 109 1.69 -9.90 3.90
CA ALA A 109 1.79 -11.31 4.19
C ALA A 109 0.64 -11.76 5.13
N LYS A 110 0.05 -12.90 4.84
CA LYS A 110 -1.10 -13.42 5.60
C LYS A 110 -0.79 -13.56 7.08
N GLY A 111 -1.63 -13.03 7.94
CA GLY A 111 -1.44 -12.96 9.39
C GLY A 111 -0.61 -11.75 9.85
N LYS A 112 -0.06 -10.95 8.90
CA LYS A 112 0.82 -9.80 9.16
C LYS A 112 0.27 -8.48 8.59
N ARG A 113 -1.06 -8.39 8.40
CA ARG A 113 -1.77 -7.18 7.97
C ARG A 113 -2.45 -6.56 9.19
N PHE A 114 -2.10 -5.32 9.53
CA PHE A 114 -2.48 -4.71 10.79
C PHE A 114 -3.15 -3.35 10.59
N ALA A 115 -3.95 -2.93 11.57
CA ALA A 115 -4.47 -1.58 11.72
C ALA A 115 -4.29 -1.07 13.15
N LEU A 116 -4.10 0.24 13.30
CA LEU A 116 -4.32 0.91 14.59
C LEU A 116 -5.83 1.09 14.83
N PRO A 117 -6.27 1.22 16.10
CA PRO A 117 -7.70 1.17 16.44
C PRO A 117 -8.58 2.24 15.76
N ASN A 118 -8.01 3.41 15.46
CA ASN A 118 -8.72 4.54 14.84
C ASN A 118 -8.42 4.69 13.35
N SER A 119 -7.83 3.67 12.72
CA SER A 119 -7.56 3.69 11.30
C SER A 119 -8.83 3.43 10.49
N GLU A 120 -8.85 4.00 9.29
CA GLU A 120 -9.92 3.84 8.31
C GLU A 120 -9.38 3.20 7.03
N VAL A 121 -10.18 2.34 6.43
CA VAL A 121 -9.91 1.73 5.13
C VAL A 121 -11.06 2.04 4.20
N MET A 122 -10.75 2.44 2.96
CA MET A 122 -11.77 2.68 1.94
C MET A 122 -11.41 1.95 0.65
N ILE A 123 -12.36 1.21 0.12
CA ILE A 123 -12.27 0.58 -1.19
C ILE A 123 -13.31 1.16 -2.14
N HIS A 124 -12.94 1.29 -3.41
CA HIS A 124 -13.84 1.71 -4.47
C HIS A 124 -13.33 1.24 -5.84
N GLN A 125 -14.16 1.38 -6.87
CA GLN A 125 -13.75 1.05 -8.22
C GLN A 125 -12.69 2.02 -8.77
N VAL A 126 -11.97 1.56 -9.78
CA VAL A 126 -10.98 2.38 -10.50
C VAL A 126 -11.66 3.60 -11.11
N MET A 127 -11.13 4.78 -10.82
CA MET A 127 -11.54 6.02 -11.48
C MET A 127 -10.65 6.29 -12.67
N GLY A 128 -11.25 6.77 -13.74
CA GLY A 128 -10.55 7.19 -14.94
C GLY A 128 -11.44 7.95 -15.89
N GLY A 129 -10.83 8.60 -16.86
CA GLY A 129 -11.51 9.34 -17.92
C GLY A 129 -10.81 9.14 -19.26
N ALA A 130 -11.53 9.47 -20.33
CA ALA A 130 -11.00 9.46 -21.67
C ALA A 130 -11.58 10.64 -22.46
N GLU A 131 -10.70 11.27 -23.24
CA GLU A 131 -11.04 12.34 -24.16
C GLU A 131 -10.31 12.08 -25.50
N GLY A 132 -10.90 12.50 -26.61
CA GLY A 132 -10.30 12.33 -27.92
C GLY A 132 -11.27 11.74 -28.95
N GLN A 133 -10.75 11.01 -29.93
CA GLN A 133 -11.55 10.36 -30.95
C GLN A 133 -12.37 9.19 -30.38
N ALA A 134 -13.52 8.90 -30.97
CA ALA A 134 -14.42 7.84 -30.47
C ALA A 134 -13.74 6.48 -30.25
N THR A 135 -12.84 6.10 -31.16
CA THR A 135 -12.07 4.85 -31.05
C THR A 135 -11.10 4.89 -29.85
N ASP A 136 -10.44 6.02 -29.60
CA ASP A 136 -9.52 6.17 -28.49
C ASP A 136 -10.26 6.12 -27.15
N ILE A 137 -11.42 6.77 -27.07
CA ILE A 137 -12.30 6.71 -25.91
C ILE A 137 -12.71 5.27 -25.62
N LYS A 138 -13.11 4.51 -26.64
CA LYS A 138 -13.48 3.10 -26.50
C LYS A 138 -12.31 2.25 -25.97
N ILE A 139 -11.11 2.40 -26.55
CA ILE A 139 -9.90 1.67 -26.12
C ILE A 139 -9.59 1.98 -24.66
N ARG A 140 -9.65 3.25 -24.25
CA ARG A 140 -9.39 3.64 -22.86
C ARG A 140 -10.46 3.13 -21.90
N ALA A 141 -11.72 3.18 -22.27
CA ALA A 141 -12.82 2.63 -21.47
C ALA A 141 -12.65 1.12 -21.23
N GLU A 142 -12.37 0.35 -22.28
CA GLU A 142 -12.10 -1.08 -22.18
C GLU A 142 -10.88 -1.38 -21.29
N HIS A 143 -9.84 -0.56 -21.38
CA HIS A 143 -8.65 -0.70 -20.53
C HIS A 143 -8.97 -0.45 -19.05
N ILE A 144 -9.74 0.61 -18.73
CA ILE A 144 -10.17 0.91 -17.36
C ILE A 144 -10.98 -0.25 -16.78
N LEU A 145 -11.90 -0.83 -17.56
CA LEU A 145 -12.69 -1.98 -17.14
C LEU A 145 -11.81 -3.20 -16.81
N LYS A 146 -10.80 -3.48 -17.63
CA LYS A 146 -9.83 -4.57 -17.37
C LYS A 146 -9.04 -4.34 -16.08
N ILE A 147 -8.64 -3.10 -15.82
CA ILE A 147 -7.94 -2.74 -14.57
C ILE A 147 -8.88 -2.94 -13.36
N ARG A 148 -10.12 -2.46 -13.44
CA ARG A 148 -11.13 -2.65 -12.40
C ARG A 148 -11.30 -4.12 -12.05
N ASP A 149 -11.47 -4.97 -13.06
CA ASP A 149 -11.69 -6.40 -12.86
C ASP A 149 -10.45 -7.05 -12.19
N ARG A 150 -9.24 -6.67 -12.61
CA ARG A 150 -7.99 -7.12 -11.98
C ARG A 150 -7.91 -6.72 -10.49
N ILE A 151 -8.24 -5.47 -10.15
CA ILE A 151 -8.21 -4.99 -8.76
C ILE A 151 -9.24 -5.74 -7.91
N ASN A 152 -10.45 -5.98 -8.45
CA ASN A 152 -11.47 -6.75 -7.76
C ASN A 152 -11.04 -8.20 -7.51
N ASP A 153 -10.37 -8.84 -8.47
CA ASP A 153 -9.80 -10.19 -8.32
C ASP A 153 -8.72 -10.22 -7.22
N ILE A 154 -7.85 -9.20 -7.17
CA ILE A 154 -6.83 -9.08 -6.13
C ILE A 154 -7.49 -8.95 -4.76
N LEU A 155 -8.44 -8.03 -4.60
CA LEU A 155 -9.16 -7.85 -3.35
C LEU A 155 -9.91 -9.11 -2.93
N ALA A 156 -10.56 -9.81 -3.86
CA ALA A 156 -11.26 -11.06 -3.56
C ALA A 156 -10.29 -12.13 -3.04
N LYS A 157 -9.12 -12.30 -3.67
CA LYS A 157 -8.09 -13.24 -3.24
C LYS A 157 -7.49 -12.88 -1.88
N SER A 158 -7.18 -11.59 -1.66
CA SER A 158 -6.53 -11.11 -0.43
C SER A 158 -7.46 -11.19 0.78
N THR A 159 -8.75 -10.88 0.59
CA THR A 159 -9.75 -10.82 1.66
C THR A 159 -10.47 -12.14 1.90
N GLY A 160 -10.52 -13.02 0.89
CA GLY A 160 -11.34 -14.23 0.92
C GLY A 160 -12.84 -13.97 0.67
N GLN A 161 -13.21 -12.73 0.33
CA GLN A 161 -14.60 -12.41 -0.01
C GLN A 161 -14.97 -12.90 -1.42
N PRO A 162 -16.23 -13.28 -1.65
CA PRO A 162 -16.71 -13.59 -2.99
C PRO A 162 -16.52 -12.41 -3.95
N LEU A 163 -16.08 -12.66 -5.18
CA LEU A 163 -15.86 -11.62 -6.19
C LEU A 163 -17.09 -10.74 -6.42
N ALA A 164 -18.29 -11.33 -6.45
CA ALA A 164 -19.54 -10.58 -6.60
C ALA A 164 -19.80 -9.59 -5.44
N LYS A 165 -19.34 -9.93 -4.21
CA LYS A 165 -19.42 -9.02 -3.07
C LYS A 165 -18.42 -7.88 -3.23
N ILE A 166 -17.17 -8.17 -3.62
CA ILE A 166 -16.16 -7.14 -3.90
C ILE A 166 -16.67 -6.19 -4.98
N GLN A 167 -17.18 -6.69 -6.10
CA GLN A 167 -17.72 -5.87 -7.20
C GLN A 167 -18.87 -4.94 -6.75
N LYS A 168 -19.74 -5.43 -5.87
CA LYS A 168 -20.82 -4.65 -5.29
C LYS A 168 -20.31 -3.57 -4.35
N ASP A 169 -19.41 -3.92 -3.44
CA ASP A 169 -18.93 -3.02 -2.40
C ASP A 169 -17.99 -1.95 -2.98
N THR A 170 -17.22 -2.27 -4.02
CA THR A 170 -16.35 -1.32 -4.71
C THR A 170 -17.06 -0.44 -5.74
N ASP A 171 -18.36 -0.62 -6.00
CA ASP A 171 -19.08 0.22 -6.97
C ASP A 171 -19.10 1.71 -6.59
N ARG A 172 -19.06 1.98 -5.29
CA ARG A 172 -18.92 3.33 -4.71
C ARG A 172 -17.95 3.25 -3.52
N ASP A 173 -17.63 4.40 -2.93
CA ASP A 173 -16.78 4.48 -1.76
C ASP A 173 -17.36 3.65 -0.62
N PHE A 174 -16.63 2.63 -0.22
CA PHE A 174 -16.98 1.72 0.86
C PHE A 174 -15.97 1.87 2.00
N PHE A 175 -16.36 2.61 3.01
CA PHE A 175 -15.54 2.91 4.19
C PHE A 175 -15.69 1.81 5.24
N MET A 176 -14.59 1.51 5.91
CA MET A 176 -14.49 0.53 6.99
C MET A 176 -13.60 1.08 8.11
N ASN A 177 -14.08 1.05 9.34
CA ASN A 177 -13.21 1.19 10.51
C ASN A 177 -12.33 -0.06 10.67
N ALA A 178 -11.42 -0.06 11.66
CA ALA A 178 -10.47 -1.15 11.86
C ALA A 178 -11.15 -2.52 12.12
N GLU A 179 -12.25 -2.57 12.89
CA GLU A 179 -12.98 -3.81 13.19
C GLU A 179 -13.72 -4.33 11.94
N GLU A 180 -14.32 -3.44 11.18
CA GLU A 180 -14.97 -3.77 9.91
C GLU A 180 -13.96 -4.28 8.89
N ALA A 181 -12.80 -3.62 8.75
CA ALA A 181 -11.73 -4.03 7.85
C ALA A 181 -11.15 -5.41 8.21
N LYS A 182 -11.07 -5.72 9.51
CA LYS A 182 -10.70 -7.06 10.01
C LYS A 182 -11.76 -8.10 9.67
N THR A 183 -13.01 -7.80 9.91
CA THR A 183 -14.14 -8.70 9.59
C THR A 183 -14.26 -8.94 8.08
N TYR A 184 -13.97 -7.91 7.29
CA TYR A 184 -13.95 -7.98 5.83
C TYR A 184 -12.78 -8.82 5.30
N GLY A 185 -11.67 -8.90 6.05
CA GLY A 185 -10.48 -9.66 5.70
C GLY A 185 -9.38 -8.85 5.00
N ILE A 186 -9.48 -7.52 4.98
CA ILE A 186 -8.40 -6.64 4.45
C ILE A 186 -7.21 -6.66 5.38
N ILE A 187 -7.46 -6.71 6.69
CA ILE A 187 -6.43 -6.86 7.72
C ILE A 187 -6.67 -8.12 8.55
N ASP A 188 -5.64 -8.55 9.27
CA ASP A 188 -5.68 -9.75 10.11
C ASP A 188 -5.89 -9.41 11.59
N LYS A 189 -5.31 -8.30 12.07
CA LYS A 189 -5.34 -7.91 13.50
C LYS A 189 -5.35 -6.39 13.68
N ILE A 190 -5.98 -5.96 14.77
CA ILE A 190 -5.86 -4.60 15.29
C ILE A 190 -4.80 -4.64 16.40
N ILE A 191 -3.81 -3.75 16.32
CA ILE A 191 -2.72 -3.62 17.30
C ILE A 191 -2.90 -2.33 18.10
N LYS A 192 -2.65 -2.40 19.40
CA LYS A 192 -2.75 -1.28 20.34
C LYS A 192 -1.37 -0.86 20.81
#